data_d1acb6e3c81206828a18cb8c5d7e0bfb
#
_entry.id   d1acb6e3c81206828a18cb8c5d7e0bfb
#
_cell.length_a   1.000
_cell.length_b   1.000
_cell.length_c   1.000
_cell.angle_alpha   90.00
_cell.angle_beta   90.00
_cell.angle_gamma   90.00
#
_symmetry.space_group_name_H-M   'P 1'
#
loop_
_entity.id
_entity.type
_entity.pdbx_description
1 polymer ?
#
loop_
_entity_poly.entity_id
_entity_poly.type
_entity_poly.pdbx_seq_one_letter_code
_entity_poly.pdbx_strand_id
1 'polypeptide(L)'
;VEEFKEKIDNIMKKAYEDGKEILVLADLFGGTPFNTAMLEIKGKYKNVEVIAGVNLPLLIEATLLRGEDLKSSMETLKTSAQDAIMIPPSSAVDDDDE
;
A
#
# COMPACT_ATOMS: atom_id res chain seq x y z
N VAL A 1 22.12 -0.74 0.43
CA VAL A 1 21.20 0.00 1.28
C VAL A 1 21.27 1.50 0.99
N GLU A 2 22.47 2.05 0.93
CA GLU A 2 22.64 3.49 0.64
C GLU A 2 22.14 3.85 -0.76
N GLU A 3 22.39 2.99 -1.73
CA GLU A 3 21.93 3.21 -3.09
C GLU A 3 20.41 3.21 -3.18
N PHE A 4 19.77 2.30 -2.47
CA PHE A 4 18.30 2.22 -2.41
C PHE A 4 17.71 3.46 -1.74
N LYS A 5 18.31 3.88 -0.65
CA LYS A 5 17.90 5.10 0.06
C LYS A 5 18.01 6.33 -0.83
N GLU A 6 19.10 6.44 -1.58
CA GLU A 6 19.30 7.56 -2.49
C GLU A 6 18.25 7.57 -3.60
N LYS A 7 17.90 6.41 -4.14
CA LYS A 7 16.86 6.30 -5.16
C LYS A 7 15.50 6.75 -4.61
N ILE A 8 15.18 6.34 -3.39
CA ILE A 8 13.93 6.75 -2.74
C ILE A 8 13.92 8.27 -2.53
N ASP A 9 15.01 8.83 -2.05
CA ASP A 9 15.09 10.28 -1.84
C ASP A 9 14.86 11.05 -3.14
N ASN A 10 15.44 10.56 -4.24
CA ASN A 10 15.28 11.21 -5.54
C ASN A 10 13.83 11.11 -6.04
N ILE A 11 13.19 9.97 -5.84
CA ILE A 11 11.79 9.79 -6.22
C ILE A 11 10.90 10.71 -5.41
N MET A 12 11.14 10.80 -4.11
CA MET A 12 10.33 11.64 -3.23
C MET A 12 10.47 13.12 -3.56
N LYS A 13 11.66 13.57 -3.91
CA LYS A 13 11.86 14.98 -4.31
C LYS A 13 11.01 15.33 -5.53
N LYS A 14 10.84 14.38 -6.45
CA LYS A 14 10.04 14.61 -7.65
C LYS A 14 8.55 14.47 -7.40
N ALA A 15 8.16 13.51 -6.55
CA ALA A 15 6.76 13.17 -6.31
C ALA A 15 6.11 14.03 -5.24
N TYR A 16 6.88 14.48 -4.26
CA TYR A 16 6.32 15.22 -3.13
C TYR A 16 5.96 16.64 -3.53
N GLU A 17 4.71 16.98 -3.32
CA GLU A 17 4.23 18.35 -3.45
C GLU A 17 3.50 18.72 -2.17
N ASP A 18 3.63 19.98 -1.78
CA ASP A 18 3.00 20.43 -0.55
C ASP A 18 1.50 20.20 -0.57
N GLY A 19 1.01 19.61 0.50
CA GLY A 19 -0.40 19.35 0.66
C GLY A 19 -0.92 18.09 0.00
N LYS A 20 -0.11 17.41 -0.82
CA LYS A 20 -0.52 16.15 -1.41
C LYS A 20 -0.25 14.99 -0.47
N GLU A 21 -1.13 14.02 -0.52
CA GLU A 21 -0.99 12.80 0.27
C GLU A 21 -0.29 11.74 -0.54
N ILE A 22 0.57 10.96 0.13
CA ILE A 22 1.35 9.90 -0.50
C ILE A 22 1.10 8.61 0.23
N LEU A 23 0.68 7.59 -0.51
CA LEU A 23 0.53 6.23 0.01
C LEU A 23 1.71 5.39 -0.47
N VAL A 24 2.44 4.83 0.48
CA VAL A 24 3.56 3.93 0.19
C VAL A 24 3.09 2.50 0.42
N LEU A 25 3.30 1.65 -0.58
CA LEU A 25 2.92 0.25 -0.50
C LEU A 25 4.19 -0.61 -0.49
N ALA A 26 4.35 -1.39 0.56
CA ALA A 26 5.48 -2.31 0.73
C ALA A 26 4.94 -3.74 0.79
N ASP A 27 5.62 -4.66 0.15
CA ASP A 27 5.13 -6.03 0.08
C ASP A 27 5.33 -6.83 1.36
N LEU A 28 6.28 -6.45 2.20
CA LEU A 28 6.60 -7.21 3.40
C LEU A 28 6.83 -6.30 4.60
N PHE A 29 6.02 -6.52 5.63
CA PHE A 29 6.18 -5.81 6.90
C PHE A 29 7.51 -6.19 7.54
N GLY A 30 8.29 -5.19 7.93
CA GLY A 30 9.56 -5.42 8.59
C GLY A 30 10.74 -5.71 7.67
N GLY A 31 10.51 -5.81 6.37
CA GLY A 31 11.60 -5.98 5.41
C GLY A 31 12.36 -4.68 5.17
N THR A 32 13.49 -4.78 4.45
CA THR A 32 14.33 -3.60 4.19
C THR A 32 13.57 -2.47 3.49
N PRO A 33 12.78 -2.73 2.43
CA PRO A 33 12.01 -1.65 1.81
C PRO A 33 11.02 -0.99 2.78
N PHE A 34 10.35 -1.78 3.61
CA PHE A 34 9.43 -1.26 4.60
C PHE A 34 10.16 -0.37 5.60
N ASN A 35 11.28 -0.86 6.16
CA ASN A 35 12.04 -0.13 7.16
C ASN A 35 12.59 1.17 6.58
N THR A 36 13.06 1.13 5.34
CA THR A 36 13.56 2.32 4.65
C THR A 36 12.44 3.33 4.46
N ALA A 37 11.26 2.87 4.05
CA ALA A 37 10.11 3.76 3.86
C ALA A 37 9.70 4.43 5.17
N MET A 38 9.73 3.70 6.28
CA MET A 38 9.37 4.28 7.58
C MET A 38 10.36 5.36 8.00
N LEU A 39 11.65 5.14 7.79
CA LEU A 39 12.69 6.09 8.20
C LEU A 39 12.83 7.25 7.23
N GLU A 40 12.84 6.97 5.93
CA GLU A 40 13.22 7.95 4.92
C GLU A 40 12.03 8.67 4.30
N ILE A 41 10.83 8.11 4.40
CA ILE A 41 9.65 8.72 3.83
C ILE A 41 8.70 9.17 4.92
N LYS A 42 8.13 8.24 5.66
CA LYS A 42 7.14 8.59 6.70
C LYS A 42 7.75 9.48 7.77
N GLY A 43 8.99 9.22 8.15
CA GLY A 43 9.69 10.01 9.17
C GLY A 43 10.09 11.41 8.73
N LYS A 44 10.16 11.67 7.43
CA LYS A 44 10.66 12.95 6.90
C LYS A 44 9.59 13.80 6.23
N TYR A 45 8.54 13.19 5.72
CA TYR A 45 7.51 13.92 4.95
C TYR A 45 6.18 13.86 5.65
N LYS A 46 5.38 14.92 5.49
CA LYS A 46 4.03 14.98 6.01
C LYS A 46 3.07 14.31 5.04
N ASN A 47 1.90 13.93 5.52
CA ASN A 47 0.82 13.38 4.71
C ASN A 47 1.23 12.09 3.98
N VAL A 48 2.01 11.25 4.67
CA VAL A 48 2.46 9.96 4.15
C VAL A 48 1.90 8.86 5.03
N GLU A 49 1.30 7.85 4.39
CA GLU A 49 0.89 6.63 5.07
C GLU A 49 1.55 5.43 4.40
N VAL A 50 1.76 4.37 5.16
CA VAL A 50 2.44 3.17 4.67
C VAL A 50 1.57 1.95 4.97
N ILE A 51 1.38 1.11 3.95
CA ILE A 51 0.74 -0.19 4.12
C ILE A 51 1.72 -1.26 3.68
N ALA A 52 1.90 -2.29 4.50
CA ALA A 52 2.73 -3.44 4.16
C ALA A 52 1.85 -4.68 3.97
N GLY A 53 2.29 -5.59 3.13
CA GLY A 53 1.55 -6.80 2.80
C GLY A 53 0.59 -6.58 1.65
N VAL A 54 1.13 -6.21 0.49
CA VAL A 54 0.34 -5.79 -0.69
C VAL A 54 -0.20 -7.00 -1.47
N ASN A 55 -1.44 -6.89 -1.95
CA ASN A 55 -2.00 -7.81 -2.93
C ASN A 55 -2.68 -6.98 -4.03
N LEU A 56 -3.07 -7.63 -5.11
CA LEU A 56 -3.68 -6.93 -6.25
C LEU A 56 -4.95 -6.17 -5.88
N PRO A 57 -5.91 -6.74 -5.12
CA PRO A 57 -7.08 -5.98 -4.72
C PRO A 57 -6.76 -4.70 -3.96
N LEU A 58 -5.71 -4.71 -3.14
CA LEU A 58 -5.27 -3.50 -2.45
C LEU A 58 -4.85 -2.42 -3.44
N LEU A 59 -4.09 -2.79 -4.47
CA LEU A 59 -3.63 -1.84 -5.49
C LEU A 59 -4.81 -1.23 -6.23
N ILE A 60 -5.78 -2.05 -6.59
CA ILE A 60 -6.98 -1.58 -7.29
C ILE A 60 -7.77 -0.62 -6.40
N GLU A 61 -8.00 -1.01 -5.15
CA GLU A 61 -8.77 -0.18 -4.22
C GLU A 61 -8.07 1.15 -3.94
N ALA A 62 -6.76 1.12 -3.79
CA ALA A 62 -5.98 2.34 -3.58
C ALA A 62 -6.15 3.32 -4.74
N THR A 63 -6.20 2.81 -5.97
CA THR A 63 -6.43 3.63 -7.15
C THR A 63 -7.83 4.24 -7.14
N LEU A 64 -8.83 3.47 -6.74
CA LEU A 64 -10.22 3.93 -6.70
C LEU A 64 -10.43 4.99 -5.62
N LEU A 65 -9.68 4.93 -4.53
CA LEU A 65 -9.80 5.86 -3.41
C LEU A 65 -8.93 7.11 -3.54
N ARG A 66 -8.27 7.28 -4.67
CA ARG A 66 -7.51 8.51 -4.93
C ARG A 66 -8.48 9.70 -4.90
N GLY A 67 -8.07 10.75 -4.21
CA GLY A 67 -8.92 11.91 -4.02
C GLY A 67 -9.68 11.90 -2.70
N GLU A 68 -9.78 10.75 -2.04
CA GLU A 68 -10.32 10.66 -0.70
C GLU A 68 -9.22 10.95 0.32
N ASP A 69 -9.62 11.32 1.55
CA ASP A 69 -8.65 11.55 2.61
C ASP A 69 -7.89 10.24 2.90
N LEU A 70 -6.57 10.29 2.75
CA LEU A 70 -5.74 9.11 2.87
C LEU A 70 -5.84 8.45 4.23
N LYS A 71 -5.70 9.24 5.29
CA LYS A 71 -5.71 8.70 6.65
C LYS A 71 -7.01 7.97 6.96
N SER A 72 -8.13 8.53 6.55
CA SER A 72 -9.42 7.89 6.79
C SER A 72 -9.66 6.69 5.89
N SER A 73 -8.92 6.56 4.79
CA SER A 73 -9.04 5.43 3.88
C SER A 73 -8.21 4.22 4.29
N MET A 74 -7.28 4.38 5.22
CA MET A 74 -6.34 3.31 5.58
C MET A 74 -7.02 2.02 6.04
N GLU A 75 -8.01 2.12 6.92
CA GLU A 75 -8.71 0.94 7.40
C GLU A 75 -9.54 0.26 6.29
N THR A 76 -10.14 1.05 5.42
CA THR A 76 -10.89 0.51 4.28
C THR A 76 -9.97 -0.26 3.35
N LEU A 77 -8.79 0.29 3.05
CA LEU A 77 -7.81 -0.37 2.20
C LEU A 77 -7.34 -1.69 2.81
N LYS A 78 -7.03 -1.68 4.09
CA LYS A 78 -6.59 -2.87 4.80
C LYS A 78 -7.66 -3.95 4.77
N THR A 79 -8.89 -3.60 5.09
CA THR A 79 -10.00 -4.53 5.14
C THR A 79 -10.29 -5.13 3.77
N SER A 80 -10.31 -4.28 2.73
CA SER A 80 -10.52 -4.76 1.37
C SER A 80 -9.48 -5.78 0.94
N ALA A 81 -8.20 -5.50 1.28
CA ALA A 81 -7.12 -6.41 0.94
C ALA A 81 -7.23 -7.73 1.68
N GLN A 82 -7.54 -7.69 2.97
CA GLN A 82 -7.69 -8.91 3.78
C GLN A 82 -8.85 -9.75 3.30
N ASP A 83 -9.98 -9.13 3.02
CA ASP A 83 -11.19 -9.83 2.60
C ASP A 83 -11.06 -10.47 1.23
N ALA A 84 -10.13 -9.99 0.42
CA ALA A 84 -9.90 -10.52 -0.91
C ALA A 84 -9.10 -11.83 -0.91
N ILE A 85 -8.48 -12.17 0.21
CA ILE A 85 -7.78 -13.44 0.36
C ILE A 85 -8.80 -14.47 0.82
N MET A 86 -9.14 -15.39 -0.08
CA MET A 86 -10.23 -16.32 0.17
C MET A 86 -9.86 -17.74 -0.21
N ILE A 87 -10.38 -18.69 0.55
CA ILE A 87 -10.32 -20.09 0.20
C ILE A 87 -11.70 -20.41 -0.38
N PRO A 88 -11.81 -20.80 -1.65
CA PRO A 88 -13.11 -21.08 -2.23
C PRO A 88 -13.75 -22.27 -1.54
N PRO A 89 -15.06 -22.23 -1.30
CA PRO A 89 -15.74 -23.38 -0.71
C PRO A 89 -15.80 -24.54 -1.70
N SER A 90 -15.80 -25.75 -1.19
CA SER A 90 -15.87 -26.95 -2.04
C SER A 90 -17.10 -26.95 -2.95
N SER A 91 -18.21 -26.42 -2.47
CA SER A 91 -19.45 -26.35 -3.22
C SER A 91 -19.38 -25.46 -4.46
N ALA A 92 -18.44 -24.52 -4.50
CA ALA A 92 -18.27 -23.61 -5.64
C ALA A 92 -17.83 -24.38 -6.90
N VAL A 93 -17.08 -25.47 -6.74
CA VAL A 93 -16.66 -26.31 -7.86
C VAL A 93 -17.85 -27.12 -8.40
N ASP A 94 -18.70 -27.61 -7.51
CA ASP A 94 -19.87 -28.38 -7.89
C ASP A 94 -20.86 -27.53 -8.68
N ASP A 95 -21.01 -26.29 -8.32
CA ASP A 95 -21.89 -25.33 -9.02
C ASP A 95 -21.47 -25.12 -10.47
N ASP A 96 -20.17 -25.18 -10.74
CA ASP A 96 -19.63 -24.98 -12.09
C ASP A 96 -19.90 -26.19 -13.01
N ASP A 97 -20.22 -27.34 -12.45
CA ASP A 97 -20.47 -28.56 -13.23
C ASP A 97 -21.81 -28.55 -13.92
N GLU A 98 -22.66 -27.65 -13.55
CA GLU A 98 -23.94 -27.48 -14.18
C GLU A 98 -23.84 -26.72 -15.51
#